data_623963718f7a4dca4f5cefcc255987e1
#
_entry.id   623963718f7a4dca4f5cefcc255987e1
#
_cell.length_a   1.000
_cell.length_b   1.000
_cell.length_c   1.000
_cell.angle_alpha   90.00
_cell.angle_beta   90.00
_cell.angle_gamma   90.00
#
_symmetry.space_group_name_H-M   'P 1'
#
loop_
_entity.id
_entity.type
_entity.pdbx_description
1 polymer ?
#
loop_
_entity_poly.entity_id
_entity_poly.type
_entity_poly.pdbx_seq_one_letter_code
_entity_poly.pdbx_strand_id
1 'polypeptide(L)'
;MNIIQFNQVNGTTINKIEGQTRFGYAISDYVEFYEFHKSHKGSMISFYDYENGKVIQPFKCQKNVLYGKPVFLNNYFYFLQGDYNKGIMTLYKYLPDKLLETVTELNIKKINTYNLCIIGENVHIISQDEELVCYYPRRFHFKMDPQENVLTIDDNKVYLSKWIENGWDDFNDCASENYEYYEKVVVRDFKGHKISEEKGCLQRHNDTWWIS
;
A
#
# COMPACT_ATOMS: atom_id res chain seq x y z
N MET A 1 1.45 -3.24 -35.04
CA MET A 1 0.99 -3.28 -33.63
C MET A 1 0.43 -4.67 -33.36
N ASN A 2 0.89 -5.36 -32.32
CA ASN A 2 0.36 -6.66 -31.93
C ASN A 2 -0.63 -6.48 -30.77
N ILE A 3 -1.87 -6.95 -30.91
CA ILE A 3 -2.93 -6.83 -29.89
C ILE A 3 -3.30 -8.24 -29.45
N ILE A 4 -3.12 -8.51 -28.15
CA ILE A 4 -3.47 -9.80 -27.52
C ILE A 4 -4.60 -9.52 -26.53
N GLN A 5 -5.62 -10.38 -26.53
CA GLN A 5 -6.73 -10.32 -25.57
C GLN A 5 -6.55 -11.39 -24.49
N PHE A 6 -6.88 -11.02 -23.26
CA PHE A 6 -7.05 -11.97 -22.17
C PHE A 6 -8.29 -12.84 -22.42
N ASN A 7 -8.32 -14.01 -21.79
CA ASN A 7 -9.48 -14.92 -21.86
C ASN A 7 -10.78 -14.30 -21.31
N GLN A 8 -10.68 -13.21 -20.54
CA GLN A 8 -11.79 -12.40 -20.05
C GLN A 8 -11.46 -10.92 -20.18
N VAL A 9 -12.35 -10.15 -20.79
CA VAL A 9 -12.21 -8.70 -20.97
C VAL A 9 -13.31 -7.99 -20.19
N ASN A 10 -12.93 -7.30 -19.11
CA ASN A 10 -13.88 -6.65 -18.17
C ASN A 10 -13.96 -5.13 -18.37
N GLY A 11 -13.21 -4.55 -19.30
CA GLY A 11 -13.19 -3.10 -19.54
C GLY A 11 -12.58 -2.29 -18.40
N THR A 12 -11.79 -2.93 -17.53
CA THR A 12 -11.10 -2.29 -16.38
C THR A 12 -9.65 -2.00 -16.70
N THR A 13 -9.11 -0.92 -16.14
CA THR A 13 -7.69 -0.62 -16.22
C THR A 13 -6.89 -1.64 -15.41
N ILE A 14 -5.86 -2.22 -16.02
CA ILE A 14 -4.95 -3.14 -15.35
C ILE A 14 -3.78 -2.34 -14.76
N ASN A 15 -3.56 -2.46 -13.47
CA ASN A 15 -2.46 -1.83 -12.76
C ASN A 15 -1.26 -2.77 -12.69
N LYS A 16 -0.06 -2.18 -12.71
CA LYS A 16 1.18 -2.92 -12.47
C LYS A 16 1.31 -3.28 -10.99
N ILE A 17 2.03 -4.37 -10.72
CA ILE A 17 2.47 -4.74 -9.37
C ILE A 17 3.99 -4.68 -9.39
N GLU A 18 4.57 -3.82 -8.58
CA GLU A 18 6.02 -3.64 -8.53
C GLU A 18 6.75 -4.92 -8.09
N GLY A 19 8.03 -5.04 -8.47
CA GLY A 19 8.87 -6.19 -8.15
C GLY A 19 8.68 -7.42 -9.05
N GLN A 20 7.77 -7.36 -10.06
CA GLN A 20 7.58 -8.42 -11.06
C GLN A 20 6.91 -7.85 -12.33
N THR A 21 6.95 -8.60 -13.44
CA THR A 21 6.45 -8.14 -14.74
C THR A 21 5.38 -9.06 -15.35
N ARG A 22 5.19 -10.24 -14.77
CA ARG A 22 4.28 -11.25 -15.32
C ARG A 22 2.81 -10.93 -15.07
N PHE A 23 2.47 -10.38 -13.89
CA PHE A 23 1.08 -10.15 -13.51
C PHE A 23 0.76 -8.66 -13.38
N GLY A 24 -0.43 -8.30 -13.84
CA GLY A 24 -1.11 -7.08 -13.45
C GLY A 24 -2.30 -7.39 -12.55
N TYR A 25 -2.95 -6.37 -12.00
CA TYR A 25 -4.17 -6.55 -11.23
C TYR A 25 -5.22 -5.49 -11.55
N ALA A 26 -6.45 -5.81 -11.28
CA ALA A 26 -7.54 -4.85 -11.21
C ALA A 26 -8.46 -5.17 -10.02
N ILE A 27 -9.01 -4.13 -9.41
CA ILE A 27 -10.06 -4.26 -8.40
C ILE A 27 -11.31 -3.59 -8.97
N SER A 28 -12.40 -4.34 -9.10
CA SER A 28 -13.66 -3.77 -9.54
C SER A 28 -14.24 -2.91 -8.42
N ASP A 29 -14.84 -1.75 -8.80
CA ASP A 29 -15.47 -0.85 -7.84
C ASP A 29 -14.59 -0.60 -6.61
N TYR A 30 -13.34 -0.17 -6.87
CA TYR A 30 -12.37 0.11 -5.83
C TYR A 30 -12.87 1.23 -4.92
N VAL A 31 -12.89 0.93 -3.64
CA VAL A 31 -13.22 1.86 -2.55
C VAL A 31 -12.21 1.61 -1.45
N GLU A 32 -11.68 2.64 -0.86
CA GLU A 32 -10.77 2.51 0.27
C GLU A 32 -11.50 1.98 1.50
N PHE A 33 -10.79 1.25 2.35
CA PHE A 33 -11.41 0.56 3.49
C PHE A 33 -12.14 1.51 4.44
N TYR A 34 -11.65 2.73 4.64
CA TYR A 34 -12.29 3.71 5.53
C TYR A 34 -13.56 4.32 4.92
N GLU A 35 -13.74 4.26 3.60
CA GLU A 35 -14.91 4.77 2.90
C GLU A 35 -16.13 3.83 2.98
N PHE A 36 -15.95 2.65 3.58
CA PHE A 36 -17.07 1.76 3.80
C PHE A 36 -18.01 2.29 4.88
N HIS A 37 -19.21 2.73 4.51
CA HIS A 37 -20.16 3.30 5.47
C HIS A 37 -21.20 2.30 5.99
N LYS A 38 -22.07 1.79 5.13
CA LYS A 38 -23.19 0.92 5.56
C LYS A 38 -23.31 -0.35 4.75
N SER A 39 -23.13 -0.23 3.44
CA SER A 39 -23.20 -1.36 2.53
C SER A 39 -22.50 -1.04 1.22
N HIS A 40 -21.92 -2.06 0.63
CA HIS A 40 -21.27 -2.01 -0.67
C HIS A 40 -21.62 -3.28 -1.46
N LYS A 41 -21.82 -3.16 -2.78
CA LYS A 41 -22.14 -4.35 -3.61
C LYS A 41 -21.07 -5.43 -3.58
N GLY A 42 -19.88 -5.09 -3.15
CA GLY A 42 -18.68 -5.91 -3.11
C GLY A 42 -17.72 -5.52 -4.22
N SER A 43 -16.44 -5.73 -3.96
CA SER A 43 -15.37 -5.62 -4.95
C SER A 43 -14.91 -7.01 -5.38
N MET A 44 -14.14 -7.07 -6.45
CA MET A 44 -13.51 -8.29 -6.93
C MET A 44 -12.08 -7.98 -7.34
N ILE A 45 -11.13 -8.72 -6.80
CA ILE A 45 -9.72 -8.63 -7.20
C ILE A 45 -9.44 -9.64 -8.31
N SER A 46 -8.81 -9.19 -9.39
CA SER A 46 -8.43 -10.00 -10.55
C SER A 46 -6.95 -9.85 -10.83
N PHE A 47 -6.27 -10.95 -11.10
CA PHE A 47 -4.87 -11.00 -11.54
C PHE A 47 -4.82 -11.37 -13.01
N TYR A 48 -4.04 -10.64 -13.79
CA TYR A 48 -3.91 -10.77 -15.23
C TYR A 48 -2.54 -11.33 -15.56
N ASP A 49 -2.46 -12.58 -16.01
CA ASP A 49 -1.23 -13.27 -16.41
C ASP A 49 -0.88 -12.92 -17.86
N TYR A 50 0.10 -12.05 -18.05
CA TYR A 50 0.56 -11.61 -19.39
C TYR A 50 1.25 -12.72 -20.19
N GLU A 51 1.77 -13.78 -19.55
CA GLU A 51 2.40 -14.88 -20.26
C GLU A 51 1.36 -15.82 -20.88
N ASN A 52 0.25 -16.06 -20.18
CA ASN A 52 -0.76 -17.04 -20.60
C ASN A 52 -2.08 -16.40 -21.08
N GLY A 53 -2.22 -15.10 -20.99
CA GLY A 53 -3.47 -14.40 -21.34
C GLY A 53 -4.65 -14.77 -20.44
N LYS A 54 -4.41 -15.19 -19.20
CA LYS A 54 -5.45 -15.62 -18.26
C LYS A 54 -5.78 -14.52 -17.26
N VAL A 55 -7.07 -14.43 -16.92
CA VAL A 55 -7.56 -13.67 -15.76
C VAL A 55 -7.92 -14.63 -14.65
N ILE A 56 -7.34 -14.42 -13.47
CA ILE A 56 -7.47 -15.30 -12.32
C ILE A 56 -8.08 -14.52 -11.16
N GLN A 57 -9.16 -15.03 -10.62
CA GLN A 57 -9.92 -14.41 -9.54
C GLN A 57 -9.91 -15.35 -8.33
N PRO A 58 -9.15 -15.03 -7.26
CA PRO A 58 -9.08 -15.91 -6.10
C PRO A 58 -10.40 -16.02 -5.33
N PHE A 59 -11.29 -15.05 -5.50
CA PHE A 59 -12.58 -15.00 -4.82
C PHE A 59 -13.70 -14.60 -5.78
N LYS A 60 -14.91 -15.03 -5.45
CA LYS A 60 -16.15 -14.51 -6.05
C LYS A 60 -16.50 -13.17 -5.41
N CYS A 61 -17.18 -12.29 -6.17
CA CYS A 61 -17.73 -11.06 -5.62
C CYS A 61 -18.73 -11.37 -4.49
N GLN A 62 -18.56 -10.70 -3.37
CA GLN A 62 -19.45 -10.82 -2.20
C GLN A 62 -19.81 -9.44 -1.67
N LYS A 63 -21.07 -9.25 -1.33
CA LYS A 63 -21.57 -7.99 -0.74
C LYS A 63 -20.78 -7.66 0.53
N ASN A 64 -20.38 -6.40 0.67
CA ASN A 64 -19.61 -5.86 1.80
C ASN A 64 -18.21 -6.47 1.97
N VAL A 65 -17.62 -6.99 0.89
CA VAL A 65 -16.22 -7.44 0.87
C VAL A 65 -15.43 -6.52 -0.06
N LEU A 66 -14.35 -5.96 0.45
CA LEU A 66 -13.45 -5.04 -0.25
C LEU A 66 -12.03 -5.60 -0.28
N TYR A 67 -11.23 -5.15 -1.23
CA TYR A 67 -9.82 -5.57 -1.39
C TYR A 67 -8.90 -4.37 -1.44
N GLY A 68 -7.73 -4.48 -0.80
CA GLY A 68 -6.63 -3.54 -0.94
C GLY A 68 -5.73 -3.87 -2.13
N LYS A 69 -4.89 -2.91 -2.50
CA LYS A 69 -3.90 -3.07 -3.57
C LYS A 69 -2.91 -4.18 -3.21
N PRO A 70 -2.64 -5.13 -4.13
CA PRO A 70 -1.67 -6.19 -3.88
C PRO A 70 -0.23 -5.66 -3.97
N VAL A 71 0.64 -6.25 -3.17
CA VAL A 71 2.10 -6.08 -3.25
C VAL A 71 2.74 -7.42 -3.58
N PHE A 72 3.93 -7.38 -4.21
CA PHE A 72 4.71 -8.59 -4.52
C PHE A 72 6.01 -8.58 -3.72
N LEU A 73 6.17 -9.57 -2.86
CA LEU A 73 7.31 -9.72 -1.97
C LEU A 73 7.68 -11.21 -1.85
N ASN A 74 8.97 -11.52 -1.87
CA ASN A 74 9.47 -12.90 -1.67
C ASN A 74 8.77 -13.93 -2.57
N ASN A 75 8.54 -13.59 -3.85
CA ASN A 75 7.86 -14.41 -4.87
C ASN A 75 6.39 -14.71 -4.61
N TYR A 76 5.71 -13.95 -3.75
CA TYR A 76 4.28 -14.07 -3.47
C TYR A 76 3.59 -12.72 -3.57
N PHE A 77 2.33 -12.75 -3.91
CA PHE A 77 1.44 -11.61 -3.76
C PHE A 77 0.86 -11.58 -2.36
N TYR A 78 0.76 -10.38 -1.79
CA TYR A 78 0.05 -10.15 -0.53
C TYR A 78 -1.00 -9.09 -0.75
N PHE A 79 -2.20 -9.30 -0.23
CA PHE A 79 -3.27 -8.32 -0.29
C PHE A 79 -4.20 -8.43 0.92
N LEU A 80 -4.85 -7.32 1.25
CA LEU A 80 -5.85 -7.24 2.30
C LEU A 80 -7.25 -7.49 1.72
N GLN A 81 -8.08 -8.21 2.46
CA GLN A 81 -9.51 -8.34 2.24
C GLN A 81 -10.24 -7.86 3.50
N GLY A 82 -11.11 -6.87 3.35
CA GLY A 82 -12.03 -6.43 4.40
C GLY A 82 -13.40 -7.09 4.23
N ASP A 83 -13.76 -8.03 5.10
CA ASP A 83 -15.11 -8.62 5.19
C ASP A 83 -15.89 -7.88 6.28
N TYR A 84 -16.68 -6.88 5.87
CA TYR A 84 -17.46 -6.06 6.80
C TYR A 84 -18.70 -6.79 7.35
N ASN A 85 -19.12 -7.91 6.76
CA ASN A 85 -20.17 -8.73 7.34
C ASN A 85 -19.67 -9.46 8.59
N LYS A 86 -18.40 -9.89 8.56
CA LYS A 86 -17.74 -10.55 9.69
C LYS A 86 -16.99 -9.57 10.61
N GLY A 87 -16.69 -8.36 10.13
CA GLY A 87 -15.86 -7.39 10.84
C GLY A 87 -14.38 -7.78 10.90
N ILE A 88 -13.89 -8.48 9.88
CA ILE A 88 -12.53 -9.03 9.81
C ILE A 88 -11.78 -8.46 8.62
N MET A 89 -10.54 -8.02 8.86
CA MET A 89 -9.54 -7.70 7.86
C MET A 89 -8.55 -8.85 7.78
N THR A 90 -8.46 -9.51 6.62
CA THR A 90 -7.59 -10.67 6.40
C THR A 90 -6.44 -10.31 5.49
N LEU A 91 -5.20 -10.63 5.89
CA LEU A 91 -4.04 -10.61 5.02
C LEU A 91 -3.90 -11.97 4.35
N TYR A 92 -3.92 -11.98 3.03
CA TYR A 92 -3.66 -13.17 2.23
C TYR A 92 -2.25 -13.15 1.66
N LYS A 93 -1.62 -14.35 1.63
CA LYS A 93 -0.47 -14.69 0.81
C LYS A 93 -0.97 -15.51 -0.36
N TYR A 94 -0.60 -15.12 -1.57
CA TYR A 94 -1.18 -15.66 -2.77
C TYR A 94 -0.15 -15.94 -3.86
N LEU A 95 -0.29 -17.06 -4.52
CA LEU A 95 0.38 -17.37 -5.78
C LEU A 95 -0.67 -17.96 -6.72
N PRO A 96 -0.96 -17.32 -7.87
CA PRO A 96 -2.00 -17.76 -8.80
C PRO A 96 -1.93 -19.25 -9.12
N ASP A 97 -3.06 -19.92 -9.08
CA ASP A 97 -3.23 -21.37 -9.31
C ASP A 97 -2.44 -22.33 -8.37
N LYS A 98 -1.72 -21.81 -7.38
CA LYS A 98 -0.85 -22.62 -6.52
C LYS A 98 -1.10 -22.45 -5.02
N LEU A 99 -1.32 -21.23 -4.54
CA LEU A 99 -1.43 -20.95 -3.11
C LEU A 99 -2.41 -19.83 -2.85
N LEU A 100 -3.26 -20.03 -1.86
CA LEU A 100 -4.04 -18.99 -1.20
C LEU A 100 -4.08 -19.31 0.29
N GLU A 101 -3.36 -18.53 1.08
CA GLU A 101 -3.16 -18.77 2.51
C GLU A 101 -3.50 -17.52 3.31
N THR A 102 -4.21 -17.70 4.42
CA THR A 102 -4.43 -16.66 5.43
C THR A 102 -3.17 -16.50 6.27
N VAL A 103 -2.58 -15.30 6.25
CA VAL A 103 -1.40 -14.98 7.06
C VAL A 103 -1.81 -14.51 8.44
N THR A 104 -2.78 -13.58 8.50
CA THR A 104 -3.31 -13.04 9.77
C THR A 104 -4.70 -12.45 9.56
N GLU A 105 -5.45 -12.35 10.65
CA GLU A 105 -6.75 -11.72 10.71
C GLU A 105 -6.77 -10.63 11.80
N LEU A 106 -7.31 -9.48 11.47
CA LEU A 106 -7.45 -8.33 12.36
C LEU A 106 -8.93 -7.96 12.49
N ASN A 107 -9.34 -7.57 13.68
CA ASN A 107 -10.70 -7.07 13.89
C ASN A 107 -10.79 -5.63 13.35
N ILE A 108 -11.66 -5.37 12.37
CA ILE A 108 -11.84 -4.06 11.73
C ILE A 108 -12.14 -2.96 12.76
N LYS A 109 -12.90 -3.25 13.81
CA LYS A 109 -13.22 -2.28 14.87
C LYS A 109 -12.03 -1.89 15.76
N LYS A 110 -10.90 -2.61 15.66
CA LYS A 110 -9.68 -2.38 16.47
C LYS A 110 -8.51 -1.81 15.67
N ILE A 111 -8.74 -1.48 14.42
CA ILE A 111 -7.74 -0.91 13.53
C ILE A 111 -8.26 0.39 12.91
N ASN A 112 -7.36 1.33 12.63
CA ASN A 112 -7.68 2.46 11.77
C ASN A 112 -7.60 1.99 10.31
N THR A 113 -8.69 2.14 9.57
CA THR A 113 -8.75 1.74 8.16
C THR A 113 -8.37 2.86 7.20
N TYR A 114 -8.09 4.05 7.70
CA TYR A 114 -7.61 5.18 6.91
C TYR A 114 -6.16 4.93 6.47
N ASN A 115 -5.88 5.05 5.18
CA ASN A 115 -4.59 4.73 4.58
C ASN A 115 -4.03 3.34 4.99
N LEU A 116 -4.92 2.38 5.24
CA LEU A 116 -4.52 1.02 5.61
C LEU A 116 -3.91 0.32 4.39
N CYS A 117 -2.65 -0.08 4.51
CA CYS A 117 -1.92 -0.71 3.41
C CYS A 117 -0.91 -1.75 3.90
N ILE A 118 -0.33 -2.45 2.92
CA ILE A 118 0.78 -3.37 3.13
C ILE A 118 2.06 -2.67 2.66
N ILE A 119 3.11 -2.73 3.48
CA ILE A 119 4.38 -2.08 3.19
C ILE A 119 5.57 -2.89 3.74
N GLY A 120 6.76 -2.59 3.24
CA GLY A 120 8.03 -3.07 3.77
C GLY A 120 8.48 -4.40 3.21
N GLU A 121 9.75 -4.71 3.43
CA GLU A 121 10.42 -5.92 2.92
C GLU A 121 9.88 -7.21 3.59
N ASN A 122 9.37 -7.09 4.81
CA ASN A 122 8.86 -8.20 5.62
C ASN A 122 7.34 -8.18 5.81
N VAL A 123 6.59 -7.60 4.89
CA VAL A 123 5.12 -7.54 4.94
C VAL A 123 4.59 -6.96 6.26
N HIS A 124 4.42 -5.67 6.30
CA HIS A 124 3.81 -4.98 7.43
C HIS A 124 2.41 -4.48 7.04
N ILE A 125 1.43 -4.62 7.93
CA ILE A 125 0.13 -3.96 7.81
C ILE A 125 0.18 -2.70 8.64
N ILE A 126 0.04 -1.55 7.98
CA ILE A 126 0.08 -0.24 8.63
C ILE A 126 -1.15 0.59 8.29
N SER A 127 -1.48 1.52 9.18
CA SER A 127 -2.26 2.72 8.83
C SER A 127 -1.44 3.96 9.14
N GLN A 128 -1.67 5.00 8.35
CA GLN A 128 -0.99 6.27 8.49
C GLN A 128 -2.01 7.40 8.50
N ASP A 129 -1.98 8.19 9.57
CA ASP A 129 -2.76 9.38 9.79
C ASP A 129 -1.89 10.37 10.59
N GLU A 130 -2.35 10.94 11.68
CA GLU A 130 -1.53 11.68 12.66
C GLU A 130 -0.49 10.77 13.36
N GLU A 131 -0.76 9.47 13.36
CA GLU A 131 0.13 8.43 13.86
C GLU A 131 0.39 7.38 12.78
N LEU A 132 1.61 6.84 12.77
CA LEU A 132 1.87 5.55 12.16
C LEU A 132 1.51 4.45 13.15
N VAL A 133 0.63 3.53 12.73
CA VAL A 133 0.30 2.34 13.51
C VAL A 133 0.59 1.11 12.68
N CYS A 134 1.45 0.23 13.17
CA CYS A 134 1.68 -1.09 12.61
C CYS A 134 0.87 -2.13 13.37
N TYR A 135 0.13 -2.99 12.64
CA TYR A 135 -0.71 -4.04 13.22
C TYR A 135 -0.11 -5.44 13.09
N TYR A 136 0.73 -5.66 12.09
CA TYR A 136 1.37 -6.93 11.78
C TYR A 136 2.74 -6.70 11.14
N PRO A 137 3.77 -7.52 11.36
CA PRO A 137 3.83 -8.71 12.25
C PRO A 137 3.95 -8.33 13.72
N ARG A 138 4.47 -7.15 14.03
CA ARG A 138 4.66 -6.65 15.39
C ARG A 138 3.94 -5.32 15.55
N ARG A 139 3.15 -5.18 16.61
CA ARG A 139 2.45 -3.93 16.89
C ARG A 139 3.41 -2.89 17.46
N PHE A 140 3.40 -1.72 16.83
CA PHE A 140 4.03 -0.49 17.32
C PHE A 140 3.27 0.72 16.79
N HIS A 141 3.46 1.88 17.38
CA HIS A 141 2.92 3.15 16.91
C HIS A 141 3.77 4.30 17.39
N PHE A 142 3.75 5.40 16.64
CA PHE A 142 4.33 6.68 17.04
C PHE A 142 3.68 7.83 16.25
N LYS A 143 3.76 9.05 16.80
CA LYS A 143 3.28 10.26 16.12
C LYS A 143 4.16 10.59 14.94
N MET A 144 3.53 11.02 13.86
CA MET A 144 4.18 11.50 12.65
C MET A 144 4.09 13.02 12.57
N ASP A 145 5.07 13.64 11.94
CA ASP A 145 4.92 15.04 11.52
C ASP A 145 3.96 15.11 10.32
N PRO A 146 3.17 16.20 10.16
CA PRO A 146 2.22 16.31 9.04
C PRO A 146 2.87 16.21 7.64
N GLN A 147 4.17 16.49 7.56
CA GLN A 147 4.95 16.43 6.31
C GLN A 147 5.59 15.06 6.05
N GLU A 148 5.42 14.09 6.95
CA GLU A 148 6.02 12.78 6.83
C GLU A 148 5.08 11.78 6.17
N ASN A 149 5.65 10.93 5.29
CA ASN A 149 4.98 9.78 4.72
C ASN A 149 5.87 8.54 4.87
N VAL A 150 5.27 7.39 5.17
CA VAL A 150 6.01 6.13 5.28
C VAL A 150 6.38 5.64 3.89
N LEU A 151 7.68 5.40 3.67
CA LEU A 151 8.22 4.84 2.43
C LEU A 151 8.36 3.32 2.51
N THR A 152 9.03 2.85 3.56
CA THR A 152 9.25 1.42 3.78
C THR A 152 9.59 1.12 5.24
N ILE A 153 9.52 -0.16 5.58
CA ILE A 153 9.94 -0.69 6.88
C ILE A 153 10.91 -1.84 6.61
N ASP A 154 12.08 -1.76 7.24
CA ASP A 154 13.10 -2.79 7.15
C ASP A 154 13.68 -3.06 8.54
N ASP A 155 13.82 -4.34 8.91
CA ASP A 155 14.24 -4.82 10.22
C ASP A 155 13.49 -4.13 11.38
N ASN A 156 14.16 -3.18 12.04
CA ASN A 156 13.62 -2.41 13.15
C ASN A 156 13.57 -0.90 12.85
N LYS A 157 13.57 -0.53 11.58
CA LYS A 157 13.60 0.86 11.12
C LYS A 157 12.41 1.18 10.23
N VAL A 158 11.91 2.38 10.38
CA VAL A 158 10.91 2.98 9.52
C VAL A 158 11.56 4.11 8.74
N TYR A 159 11.47 4.03 7.42
CA TYR A 159 11.96 5.05 6.50
C TYR A 159 10.79 5.91 6.05
N LEU A 160 10.95 7.21 6.22
CA LEU A 160 9.93 8.21 5.95
C LEU A 160 10.47 9.20 4.92
N SER A 161 9.65 9.64 3.98
CA SER A 161 9.90 10.91 3.30
C SER A 161 9.34 12.05 4.15
N LYS A 162 10.06 13.15 4.19
CA LYS A 162 9.61 14.41 4.77
C LYS A 162 9.83 15.52 3.78
N TRP A 163 8.75 16.15 3.31
CA TRP A 163 8.87 17.33 2.47
C TRP A 163 9.12 18.58 3.32
N ILE A 164 9.99 19.44 2.83
CA ILE A 164 10.35 20.70 3.45
C ILE A 164 10.04 21.80 2.45
N GLU A 165 9.29 22.77 2.90
CA GLU A 165 8.94 23.96 2.13
C GLU A 165 9.23 25.18 2.98
N ASN A 166 10.06 26.09 2.47
CA ASN A 166 10.41 27.33 3.10
C ASN A 166 10.17 28.49 2.14
N GLY A 167 9.87 29.65 2.68
CA GLY A 167 9.76 30.89 1.88
C GLY A 167 8.48 30.98 1.04
N TRP A 168 7.43 30.22 1.38
CA TRP A 168 6.09 30.49 0.86
C TRP A 168 5.52 31.75 1.48
N ASP A 169 4.99 32.66 0.68
CA ASP A 169 4.30 33.86 1.12
C ASP A 169 2.80 33.61 1.18
N ASP A 170 2.28 33.28 2.35
CA ASP A 170 0.86 32.99 2.57
C ASP A 170 -0.07 34.16 2.27
N PHE A 171 0.45 35.42 2.31
CA PHE A 171 -0.35 36.58 2.04
C PHE A 171 -0.60 36.80 0.54
N ASN A 172 0.42 36.58 -0.28
CA ASN A 172 0.35 36.74 -1.74
C ASN A 172 0.08 35.42 -2.45
N ASP A 173 0.01 34.29 -1.73
CA ASP A 173 -0.17 32.94 -2.26
C ASP A 173 0.84 32.59 -3.37
N CYS A 174 2.12 32.86 -3.11
CA CYS A 174 3.20 32.64 -4.07
C CYS A 174 4.54 32.33 -3.41
N ALA A 175 5.46 31.79 -4.19
CA ALA A 175 6.84 31.60 -3.79
C ALA A 175 7.58 32.93 -3.65
N SER A 176 8.27 33.16 -2.53
CA SER A 176 9.17 34.33 -2.32
C SER A 176 10.52 34.13 -3.04
N GLU A 177 11.36 35.14 -3.06
CA GLU A 177 12.73 35.05 -3.62
C GLU A 177 13.61 33.99 -2.92
N ASN A 178 13.29 33.63 -1.69
CA ASN A 178 14.00 32.62 -0.90
C ASN A 178 13.22 31.29 -0.81
N TYR A 179 12.35 31.04 -1.76
CA TYR A 179 11.58 29.81 -1.77
C TYR A 179 12.48 28.58 -1.99
N GLU A 180 12.34 27.58 -1.12
CA GLU A 180 13.00 26.29 -1.22
C GLU A 180 11.99 25.16 -1.00
N TYR A 181 12.01 24.19 -1.90
CA TYR A 181 11.31 22.92 -1.72
C TYR A 181 12.30 21.77 -1.90
N TYR A 182 12.32 20.84 -0.95
CA TYR A 182 13.12 19.62 -1.05
C TYR A 182 12.57 18.54 -0.13
N GLU A 183 12.97 17.29 -0.39
CA GLU A 183 12.64 16.16 0.46
C GLU A 183 13.83 15.73 1.32
N LYS A 184 13.50 15.09 2.43
CA LYS A 184 14.43 14.40 3.31
C LYS A 184 13.98 12.97 3.51
N VAL A 185 14.94 12.08 3.65
CA VAL A 185 14.73 10.73 4.18
C VAL A 185 14.96 10.78 5.68
N VAL A 186 13.93 10.47 6.46
CA VAL A 186 14.00 10.37 7.92
C VAL A 186 13.91 8.92 8.32
N VAL A 187 14.83 8.45 9.14
CA VAL A 187 14.83 7.08 9.67
C VAL A 187 14.52 7.12 11.15
N ARG A 188 13.51 6.35 11.56
CA ARG A 188 13.09 6.22 12.95
C ARG A 188 13.13 4.75 13.42
N ASP A 189 13.29 4.55 14.73
CA ASP A 189 13.04 3.25 15.35
C ASP A 189 11.52 3.01 15.55
N PHE A 190 11.14 1.81 15.99
CA PHE A 190 9.73 1.48 16.26
C PHE A 190 9.11 2.21 17.46
N LYS A 191 9.89 3.00 18.20
CA LYS A 191 9.40 3.91 19.24
C LYS A 191 9.22 5.34 18.72
N GLY A 192 9.55 5.57 17.46
CA GLY A 192 9.49 6.88 16.83
C GLY A 192 10.71 7.77 17.07
N HIS A 193 11.77 7.28 17.73
CA HIS A 193 12.99 8.05 17.91
C HIS A 193 13.74 8.17 16.57
N LYS A 194 14.11 9.39 16.22
CA LYS A 194 14.88 9.65 15.01
C LYS A 194 16.30 9.07 15.13
N ILE A 195 16.67 8.23 14.17
CA ILE A 195 18.00 7.62 14.04
C ILE A 195 18.88 8.47 13.14
N SER A 196 18.35 8.86 11.98
CA SER A 196 19.06 9.70 11.01
C SER A 196 18.09 10.53 10.19
N GLU A 197 18.63 11.56 9.54
CA GLU A 197 17.91 12.42 8.60
C GLU A 197 18.89 12.87 7.53
N GLU A 198 18.50 12.77 6.26
CA GLU A 198 19.35 13.06 5.12
C GLU A 198 18.54 13.74 4.02
N LYS A 199 19.10 14.77 3.36
CA LYS A 199 18.44 15.41 2.22
C LYS A 199 18.45 14.47 1.04
N GLY A 200 17.30 14.27 0.41
CA GLY A 200 17.12 13.42 -0.76
C GLY A 200 15.80 12.67 -0.75
N CYS A 201 15.53 12.02 -1.86
CA CYS A 201 14.36 11.16 -2.08
C CYS A 201 14.79 9.70 -2.10
N LEU A 202 14.14 8.86 -1.33
CA LEU A 202 14.38 7.42 -1.33
C LEU A 202 13.51 6.75 -2.39
N GLN A 203 14.14 6.08 -3.33
CA GLN A 203 13.46 5.39 -4.44
C GLN A 203 13.95 3.96 -4.56
N ARG A 204 13.02 3.05 -4.88
CA ARG A 204 13.35 1.65 -5.14
C ARG A 204 13.54 1.42 -6.65
N HIS A 205 14.65 0.77 -7.01
CA HIS A 205 14.90 0.30 -8.35
C HIS A 205 15.55 -1.09 -8.32
N ASN A 206 14.92 -2.08 -8.92
CA ASN A 206 15.42 -3.47 -8.98
C ASN A 206 15.90 -4.00 -7.61
N ASP A 207 15.01 -4.01 -6.62
CA ASP A 207 15.28 -4.48 -5.25
C ASP A 207 16.39 -3.74 -4.47
N THR A 208 16.86 -2.62 -5.01
CA THR A 208 17.84 -1.73 -4.37
C THR A 208 17.20 -0.36 -4.09
N TRP A 209 17.45 0.17 -2.90
CA TRP A 209 17.03 1.51 -2.52
C TRP A 209 18.12 2.53 -2.80
N TRP A 210 17.75 3.63 -3.40
CA TRP A 210 18.62 4.75 -3.80
C TRP A 210 18.16 6.04 -3.18
N ILE A 211 19.10 6.87 -2.73
CA ILE A 211 18.84 8.26 -2.33
C ILE A 211 19.39 9.17 -3.43
N SER A 212 18.56 10.10 -3.92
CA SER A 212 18.91 11.06 -4.98
C SER A 212 18.70 12.49 -4.49
#